data_49077d4d1966137ac32911cfe7d8cf21
#
_entry.id   49077d4d1966137ac32911cfe7d8cf21
#
_cell.length_a   1.000
_cell.length_b   1.000
_cell.length_c   1.000
_cell.angle_alpha   90.00
_cell.angle_beta   90.00
_cell.angle_gamma   90.00
#
_symmetry.space_group_name_H-M   'P 1'
#
loop_
_entity.id
_entity.type
_entity.pdbx_description
1 polymer ?
#
loop_
_entity_poly.entity_id
_entity_poly.type
_entity_poly.pdbx_seq_one_letter_code
_entity_poly.pdbx_strand_id
1 'polypeptide(L)'
;MATYVVGDIHNEYEKLCNILKQIRLKGDDTIYLLGDVFDRGGERANPVDTYFELLKLEEQCIWIRGNHDHWLADYIYQYYITKESKRGKLLPYTYNSFKLLGERLTEIDLLNLADHIMTLPLQCELRIGNTCYLLARALTSSPDLPKEGNDYYMMADGAPADFVKTGIPGYISLLGHQVTDGMLSCKDGHYLDAKGKSIWVNDKENVYYLDCGSGFTDGHLACLCLETGERFYA
;
A
#
# COMPACT_ATOMS: atom_id res chain seq x y z
N MET A 1 2.32 -23.01 -0.21
CA MET A 1 1.94 -21.74 -0.90
C MET A 1 1.09 -20.95 0.08
N ALA A 2 1.57 -19.82 0.50
CA ALA A 2 0.86 -18.87 1.36
C ALA A 2 0.77 -17.52 0.66
N THR A 3 -0.30 -16.78 0.92
CA THR A 3 -0.56 -15.47 0.35
C THR A 3 -0.59 -14.44 1.48
N TYR A 4 0.34 -13.50 1.42
CA TYR A 4 0.48 -12.44 2.39
C TYR A 4 0.02 -11.10 1.81
N VAL A 5 -0.66 -10.29 2.61
CA VAL A 5 -1.08 -8.94 2.23
C VAL A 5 -0.51 -7.95 3.22
N VAL A 6 0.26 -6.99 2.74
CA VAL A 6 0.95 -5.96 3.53
C VAL A 6 0.29 -4.62 3.30
N GLY A 7 0.03 -3.90 4.38
CA GLY A 7 -0.47 -2.52 4.34
C GLY A 7 0.60 -1.51 3.89
N ASP A 8 0.35 -0.24 4.18
CA ASP A 8 1.20 0.90 3.83
C ASP A 8 2.60 0.78 4.42
N ILE A 9 3.64 0.90 3.59
CA ILE A 9 5.04 0.77 4.06
C ILE A 9 5.62 2.15 4.43
N HIS A 10 5.45 3.16 3.59
CA HIS A 10 5.88 4.54 3.83
C HIS A 10 7.36 4.68 4.19
N ASN A 11 8.26 4.18 3.32
CA ASN A 11 9.71 4.26 3.49
C ASN A 11 10.28 3.53 4.73
N GLU A 12 9.48 2.79 5.48
CA GLU A 12 9.88 2.12 6.72
C GLU A 12 10.58 0.78 6.43
N TYR A 13 11.81 0.86 5.92
CA TYR A 13 12.63 -0.29 5.54
C TYR A 13 12.79 -1.34 6.64
N GLU A 14 13.07 -0.90 7.88
CA GLU A 14 13.27 -1.82 8.99
C GLU A 14 11.98 -2.59 9.35
N LYS A 15 10.82 -1.92 9.27
CA LYS A 15 9.52 -2.58 9.49
C LYS A 15 9.26 -3.61 8.39
N LEU A 16 9.53 -3.27 7.12
CA LEU A 16 9.44 -4.22 6.01
C LEU A 16 10.34 -5.45 6.25
N CYS A 17 11.60 -5.24 6.56
CA CYS A 17 12.54 -6.33 6.87
C CYS A 17 12.07 -7.20 8.04
N ASN A 18 11.46 -6.59 9.07
CA ASN A 18 10.94 -7.33 10.22
C ASN A 18 9.72 -8.18 9.84
N ILE A 19 8.80 -7.67 9.00
CA ILE A 19 7.69 -8.46 8.45
C ILE A 19 8.25 -9.65 7.64
N LEU A 20 9.16 -9.40 6.69
CA LEU A 20 9.75 -10.45 5.86
C LEU A 20 10.44 -11.54 6.68
N LYS A 21 11.13 -11.17 7.78
CA LYS A 21 11.72 -12.14 8.72
C LYS A 21 10.67 -12.97 9.47
N GLN A 22 9.53 -12.39 9.83
CA GLN A 22 8.45 -13.09 10.53
C GLN A 22 7.75 -14.09 9.63
N ILE A 23 7.36 -13.68 8.41
CA ILE A 23 6.61 -14.53 7.47
C ILE A 23 7.48 -15.63 6.83
N ARG A 24 8.79 -15.42 6.70
CA ARG A 24 9.76 -16.39 6.15
C ARG A 24 9.31 -16.93 4.78
N LEU A 25 9.11 -16.02 3.81
CA LEU A 25 8.66 -16.36 2.46
C LEU A 25 9.39 -17.58 1.89
N LYS A 26 8.61 -18.50 1.33
CA LYS A 26 9.10 -19.66 0.56
C LYS A 26 8.95 -19.39 -0.92
N GLY A 27 9.58 -20.19 -1.77
CA GLY A 27 9.64 -19.94 -3.21
C GLY A 27 8.29 -19.94 -3.94
N ASP A 28 7.25 -20.53 -3.34
CA ASP A 28 5.89 -20.60 -3.88
C ASP A 28 4.88 -19.68 -3.15
N ASP A 29 5.35 -18.86 -2.20
CA ASP A 29 4.52 -17.89 -1.52
C ASP A 29 4.44 -16.58 -2.33
N THR A 30 3.36 -15.83 -2.13
CA THR A 30 3.14 -14.53 -2.77
C THR A 30 2.85 -13.46 -1.73
N ILE A 31 3.42 -12.27 -1.92
CA ILE A 31 3.17 -11.08 -1.11
C ILE A 31 2.50 -10.00 -1.96
N TYR A 32 1.39 -9.47 -1.50
CA TYR A 32 0.69 -8.32 -2.08
C TYR A 32 0.94 -7.09 -1.22
N LEU A 33 1.32 -5.98 -1.86
CA LEU A 33 1.44 -4.67 -1.20
C LEU A 33 0.24 -3.82 -1.59
N LEU A 34 -0.44 -3.24 -0.60
CA LEU A 34 -1.62 -2.41 -0.82
C LEU A 34 -1.30 -0.97 -1.25
N GLY A 35 -0.08 -0.73 -1.69
CA GLY A 35 0.40 0.58 -2.13
C GLY A 35 1.04 1.41 -1.03
N ASP A 36 1.36 2.67 -1.37
CA ASP A 36 2.06 3.63 -0.52
C ASP A 36 3.36 3.04 0.09
N VAL A 37 4.21 2.56 -0.80
CA VAL A 37 5.56 2.11 -0.43
C VAL A 37 6.43 3.31 -0.05
N PHE A 38 6.23 4.43 -0.76
CA PHE A 38 7.02 5.64 -0.61
C PHE A 38 6.38 6.69 0.30
N ASP A 39 7.16 7.73 0.55
CA ASP A 39 6.85 8.91 1.36
C ASP A 39 6.70 8.66 2.86
N ARG A 40 6.71 9.74 3.66
CA ARG A 40 6.67 9.68 5.13
C ARG A 40 7.88 8.95 5.75
N GLY A 41 7.70 8.23 6.84
CA GLY A 41 8.76 7.52 7.58
C GLY A 41 9.66 8.41 8.47
N GLY A 42 9.50 9.74 8.38
CA GLY A 42 10.26 10.68 9.21
C GLY A 42 11.78 10.51 9.08
N GLU A 43 12.50 10.51 10.20
CA GLU A 43 13.96 10.34 10.23
C GLU A 43 14.43 8.93 9.86
N ARG A 44 13.54 7.94 9.93
CA ARG A 44 13.83 6.54 9.56
C ARG A 44 13.56 6.23 8.10
N ALA A 45 13.03 7.20 7.35
CA ALA A 45 12.69 7.02 5.95
C ALA A 45 13.87 6.52 5.12
N ASN A 46 13.73 5.36 4.52
CA ASN A 46 14.75 4.78 3.66
C ASN A 46 14.14 4.21 2.36
N PRO A 47 13.69 5.09 1.44
CA PRO A 47 13.02 4.67 0.22
C PRO A 47 13.90 3.82 -0.69
N VAL A 48 15.22 4.06 -0.70
CA VAL A 48 16.14 3.35 -1.60
C VAL A 48 16.27 1.89 -1.19
N ASP A 49 16.56 1.63 0.08
CA ASP A 49 16.73 0.25 0.54
C ASP A 49 15.36 -0.48 0.59
N THR A 50 14.25 0.23 0.85
CA THR A 50 12.90 -0.31 0.70
C THR A 50 12.66 -0.78 -0.73
N TYR A 51 12.94 0.06 -1.72
CA TYR A 51 12.78 -0.29 -3.13
C TYR A 51 13.65 -1.47 -3.55
N PHE A 52 14.93 -1.46 -3.19
CA PHE A 52 15.83 -2.57 -3.51
C PHE A 52 15.46 -3.88 -2.79
N GLU A 53 14.89 -3.83 -1.59
CA GLU A 53 14.40 -5.03 -0.91
C GLU A 53 13.21 -5.64 -1.65
N LEU A 54 12.28 -4.79 -2.11
CA LEU A 54 11.14 -5.25 -2.90
C LEU A 54 11.57 -5.84 -4.25
N LEU A 55 12.57 -5.26 -4.92
CA LEU A 55 13.10 -5.82 -6.16
C LEU A 55 13.69 -7.23 -5.99
N LYS A 56 14.23 -7.57 -4.80
CA LYS A 56 14.74 -8.93 -4.54
C LYS A 56 13.64 -9.98 -4.43
N LEU A 57 12.41 -9.57 -4.17
CA LEU A 57 11.26 -10.48 -4.09
C LEU A 57 10.76 -10.90 -5.48
N GLU A 58 11.17 -10.19 -6.54
CA GLU A 58 10.87 -10.52 -7.94
C GLU A 58 9.38 -10.82 -8.18
N GLU A 59 9.09 -11.95 -8.80
CA GLU A 59 7.72 -12.39 -9.12
C GLU A 59 6.88 -12.74 -7.88
N GLN A 60 7.49 -12.90 -6.71
CA GLN A 60 6.75 -13.14 -5.47
C GLN A 60 6.04 -11.90 -4.94
N CYS A 61 6.41 -10.69 -5.39
CA CYS A 61 5.84 -9.44 -4.92
C CYS A 61 4.92 -8.82 -5.97
N ILE A 62 3.65 -8.71 -5.64
CA ILE A 62 2.66 -7.99 -6.44
C ILE A 62 2.34 -6.67 -5.74
N TRP A 63 2.76 -5.59 -6.36
CA TRP A 63 2.59 -4.25 -5.82
C TRP A 63 1.37 -3.59 -6.46
N ILE A 64 0.44 -3.08 -5.64
CA ILE A 64 -0.73 -2.30 -6.05
C ILE A 64 -0.36 -0.82 -5.92
N ARG A 65 -0.70 -0.01 -6.91
CA ARG A 65 -0.35 1.40 -6.94
C ARG A 65 -1.11 2.19 -5.88
N GLY A 66 -0.37 2.84 -4.97
CA GLY A 66 -0.89 3.79 -4.03
C GLY A 66 -0.88 5.23 -4.55
N ASN A 67 -1.55 6.13 -3.83
CA ASN A 67 -1.56 7.55 -4.21
C ASN A 67 -0.20 8.22 -4.00
N HIS A 68 0.54 7.89 -2.95
CA HIS A 68 1.90 8.41 -2.73
C HIS A 68 2.87 7.89 -3.80
N ASP A 69 2.76 6.63 -4.19
CA ASP A 69 3.55 6.07 -5.28
C ASP A 69 3.25 6.81 -6.60
N HIS A 70 1.97 7.01 -6.90
CA HIS A 70 1.52 7.73 -8.10
C HIS A 70 2.02 9.18 -8.12
N TRP A 71 1.90 9.92 -7.02
CA TRP A 71 2.36 11.31 -6.94
C TRP A 71 3.88 11.41 -7.09
N LEU A 72 4.62 10.45 -6.53
CA LEU A 72 6.08 10.39 -6.70
C LEU A 72 6.44 10.20 -8.19
N ALA A 73 5.82 9.24 -8.87
CA ALA A 73 6.07 8.97 -10.28
C ALA A 73 5.71 10.17 -11.16
N ASP A 74 4.57 10.80 -10.92
CA ASP A 74 4.13 12.01 -11.61
C ASP A 74 5.14 13.16 -11.43
N TYR A 75 5.63 13.36 -10.20
CA TYR A 75 6.63 14.40 -9.93
C TYR A 75 7.98 14.11 -10.60
N ILE A 76 8.43 12.86 -10.63
CA ILE A 76 9.65 12.44 -11.33
C ILE A 76 9.52 12.80 -12.82
N TYR A 77 8.41 12.47 -13.48
CA TYR A 77 8.20 12.86 -14.88
C TYR A 77 8.20 14.36 -15.07
N GLN A 78 7.44 15.10 -14.27
CA GLN A 78 7.40 16.57 -14.36
C GLN A 78 8.77 17.19 -14.21
N TYR A 79 9.58 16.69 -13.27
CA TYR A 79 10.91 17.21 -13.00
C TYR A 79 11.87 17.00 -14.20
N TYR A 80 11.89 15.80 -14.76
CA TYR A 80 12.84 15.47 -15.84
C TYR A 80 12.37 15.90 -17.24
N ILE A 81 11.07 16.01 -17.50
CA ILE A 81 10.53 16.62 -18.72
C ILE A 81 10.80 18.14 -18.73
N THR A 82 10.81 18.78 -17.57
CA THR A 82 11.06 20.21 -17.47
C THR A 82 12.53 20.53 -17.79
N LYS A 83 12.74 21.47 -18.73
CA LYS A 83 14.09 21.95 -19.04
C LYS A 83 14.81 22.38 -17.77
N GLU A 84 16.08 22.00 -17.62
CA GLU A 84 16.89 22.23 -16.42
C GLU A 84 16.85 23.69 -15.95
N SER A 85 16.97 24.66 -16.90
CA SER A 85 16.87 26.10 -16.61
C SER A 85 15.54 26.56 -16.01
N LYS A 86 14.50 25.72 -16.05
CA LYS A 86 13.16 25.98 -15.51
C LYS A 86 12.80 25.13 -14.29
N ARG A 87 13.60 24.12 -13.95
CA ARG A 87 13.34 23.20 -12.80
C ARG A 87 13.20 23.97 -11.49
N GLY A 88 13.97 25.02 -11.28
CA GLY A 88 13.85 25.88 -10.09
C GLY A 88 12.52 26.64 -9.95
N LYS A 89 11.63 26.57 -10.96
CA LYS A 89 10.27 27.14 -10.91
C LYS A 89 9.19 26.10 -10.64
N LEU A 90 9.53 24.82 -10.63
CA LEU A 90 8.61 23.77 -10.21
C LEU A 90 8.37 23.92 -8.70
N LEU A 91 7.12 23.65 -8.29
CA LEU A 91 6.84 23.50 -6.87
C LEU A 91 7.64 22.29 -6.37
N PRO A 92 8.28 22.39 -5.19
CA PRO A 92 8.96 21.25 -4.60
C PRO A 92 8.00 20.09 -4.38
N TYR A 93 8.51 18.87 -4.49
CA TYR A 93 7.72 17.69 -4.08
C TYR A 93 7.37 17.81 -2.60
N THR A 94 6.13 17.55 -2.26
CA THR A 94 5.60 17.80 -0.91
C THR A 94 6.21 16.86 0.14
N TYR A 95 6.60 15.65 -0.29
CA TYR A 95 7.14 14.62 0.59
C TYR A 95 8.64 14.42 0.41
N ASN A 96 9.20 13.44 1.09
CA ASN A 96 10.65 13.24 1.21
C ASN A 96 11.25 12.28 0.19
N SER A 97 10.46 11.37 -0.43
CA SER A 97 11.01 10.29 -1.24
C SER A 97 11.79 10.76 -2.46
N PHE A 98 11.28 11.75 -3.20
CA PHE A 98 12.00 12.24 -4.39
C PHE A 98 13.43 12.71 -4.06
N LYS A 99 13.58 13.45 -2.95
CA LYS A 99 14.90 13.93 -2.51
C LYS A 99 15.80 12.76 -2.10
N LEU A 100 15.30 11.88 -1.22
CA LEU A 100 16.08 10.75 -0.68
C LEU A 100 16.48 9.75 -1.77
N LEU A 101 15.60 9.47 -2.72
CA LEU A 101 15.92 8.63 -3.89
C LEU A 101 16.98 9.29 -4.76
N GLY A 102 16.84 10.58 -5.06
CA GLY A 102 17.78 11.33 -5.89
C GLY A 102 19.19 11.49 -5.30
N GLU A 103 19.38 11.23 -4.01
CA GLU A 103 20.71 11.19 -3.38
C GLU A 103 21.52 9.93 -3.75
N ARG A 104 20.85 8.84 -4.20
CA ARG A 104 21.48 7.54 -4.46
C ARG A 104 21.17 6.95 -5.84
N LEU A 105 20.09 7.37 -6.48
CA LEU A 105 19.66 6.90 -7.80
C LEU A 105 19.97 7.92 -8.89
N THR A 106 20.29 7.43 -10.09
CA THR A 106 20.47 8.28 -11.27
C THR A 106 19.13 8.74 -11.84
N GLU A 107 19.15 9.72 -12.77
CA GLU A 107 17.96 10.13 -13.54
C GLU A 107 17.28 8.94 -14.21
N ILE A 108 18.09 8.06 -14.82
CA ILE A 108 17.57 6.87 -15.53
C ILE A 108 16.88 5.92 -14.54
N ASP A 109 17.48 5.70 -13.36
CA ASP A 109 16.87 4.84 -12.34
C ASP A 109 15.53 5.40 -11.83
N LEU A 110 15.47 6.73 -11.62
CA LEU A 110 14.23 7.40 -11.20
C LEU A 110 13.15 7.33 -12.28
N LEU A 111 13.49 7.52 -13.54
CA LEU A 111 12.53 7.39 -14.65
C LEU A 111 12.05 5.94 -14.78
N ASN A 112 12.93 4.95 -14.66
CA ASN A 112 12.56 3.53 -14.66
C ASN A 112 11.63 3.20 -13.47
N LEU A 113 11.88 3.76 -12.28
CA LEU A 113 11.00 3.62 -11.13
C LEU A 113 9.62 4.22 -11.41
N ALA A 114 9.56 5.42 -12.00
CA ALA A 114 8.30 6.07 -12.35
C ALA A 114 7.53 5.26 -13.39
N ASP A 115 8.21 4.76 -14.44
CA ASP A 115 7.62 3.87 -15.44
C ASP A 115 7.04 2.61 -14.78
N HIS A 116 7.80 1.97 -13.90
CA HIS A 116 7.34 0.80 -13.16
C HIS A 116 6.08 1.12 -12.34
N ILE A 117 6.09 2.18 -11.53
CA ILE A 117 4.94 2.59 -10.71
C ILE A 117 3.70 2.80 -11.58
N MET A 118 3.83 3.43 -12.75
CA MET A 118 2.69 3.72 -13.62
C MET A 118 2.09 2.48 -14.28
N THR A 119 2.82 1.36 -14.33
CA THR A 119 2.32 0.06 -14.81
C THR A 119 1.61 -0.75 -13.73
N LEU A 120 1.75 -0.39 -12.45
CA LEU A 120 1.17 -1.14 -11.34
C LEU A 120 -0.37 -1.16 -11.41
N PRO A 121 -1.00 -2.30 -11.07
CA PRO A 121 -2.45 -2.41 -11.02
C PRO A 121 -3.03 -1.49 -9.94
N LEU A 122 -4.28 -1.06 -10.14
CA LEU A 122 -5.05 -0.29 -9.16
C LEU A 122 -5.85 -1.20 -8.22
N GLN A 123 -6.22 -2.36 -8.70
CA GLN A 123 -6.92 -3.41 -7.97
C GLN A 123 -6.43 -4.77 -8.44
N CYS A 124 -6.31 -5.71 -7.52
CA CYS A 124 -6.09 -7.12 -7.83
C CYS A 124 -7.29 -7.95 -7.37
N GLU A 125 -7.64 -8.96 -8.14
CA GLU A 125 -8.57 -10.02 -7.74
C GLU A 125 -7.78 -11.31 -7.58
N LEU A 126 -8.05 -12.04 -6.50
CA LEU A 126 -7.49 -13.38 -6.29
C LEU A 126 -8.49 -14.31 -5.62
N ARG A 127 -8.25 -15.61 -5.79
CA ARG A 127 -9.08 -16.64 -5.21
C ARG A 127 -8.23 -17.63 -4.41
N ILE A 128 -8.61 -17.84 -3.15
CA ILE A 128 -8.00 -18.83 -2.27
C ILE A 128 -9.08 -19.80 -1.81
N GLY A 129 -9.00 -21.03 -2.27
CA GLY A 129 -10.05 -22.01 -2.05
C GLY A 129 -11.39 -21.55 -2.66
N ASN A 130 -12.39 -21.35 -1.83
CA ASN A 130 -13.72 -20.86 -2.23
C ASN A 130 -13.93 -19.36 -1.99
N THR A 131 -12.94 -18.66 -1.43
CA THR A 131 -13.02 -17.24 -1.10
C THR A 131 -12.41 -16.39 -2.19
N CYS A 132 -13.14 -15.36 -2.64
CA CYS A 132 -12.68 -14.36 -3.59
C CYS A 132 -12.31 -13.08 -2.84
N TYR A 133 -11.14 -12.54 -3.15
CA TYR A 133 -10.60 -11.32 -2.55
C TYR A 133 -10.42 -10.23 -3.59
N LEU A 134 -10.67 -8.99 -3.17
CA LEU A 134 -10.32 -7.79 -3.92
C LEU A 134 -9.34 -6.97 -3.09
N LEU A 135 -8.23 -6.60 -3.69
CA LEU A 135 -7.16 -5.84 -3.06
C LEU A 135 -7.02 -4.51 -3.78
N ALA A 136 -7.05 -3.41 -3.06
CA ALA A 136 -6.80 -2.07 -3.60
C ALA A 136 -6.23 -1.15 -2.51
N ARG A 137 -5.73 0.01 -2.93
CA ARG A 137 -5.21 1.00 -1.99
C ARG A 137 -6.31 1.60 -1.12
N ALA A 138 -7.36 2.18 -1.71
CA ALA A 138 -8.41 2.92 -0.97
C ALA A 138 -9.78 2.23 -1.00
N LEU A 139 -10.30 1.93 -2.18
CA LEU A 139 -11.60 1.24 -2.34
C LEU A 139 -11.51 0.16 -3.42
N THR A 140 -12.32 -0.88 -3.27
CA THR A 140 -12.50 -1.92 -4.28
C THR A 140 -13.84 -1.78 -4.99
N SER A 141 -13.93 -2.29 -6.21
CA SER A 141 -15.18 -2.41 -6.95
C SER A 141 -15.35 -3.81 -7.50
N SER A 142 -16.60 -4.23 -7.74
CA SER A 142 -16.86 -5.51 -8.41
C SER A 142 -16.17 -5.53 -9.79
N PRO A 143 -15.48 -6.62 -10.16
CA PRO A 143 -14.91 -6.77 -11.51
C PRO A 143 -15.96 -6.65 -12.62
N ASP A 144 -17.21 -7.04 -12.37
CA ASP A 144 -18.33 -6.91 -13.32
C ASP A 144 -18.82 -5.45 -13.48
N LEU A 145 -18.52 -4.60 -12.50
CA LEU A 145 -18.92 -3.18 -12.46
C LEU A 145 -17.76 -2.30 -11.99
N PRO A 146 -16.67 -2.23 -12.76
CA PRO A 146 -15.51 -1.44 -12.36
C PRO A 146 -15.85 0.05 -12.29
N LYS A 147 -15.21 0.75 -11.37
CA LYS A 147 -15.31 2.21 -11.26
C LYS A 147 -14.36 2.89 -12.22
N GLU A 148 -14.79 4.00 -12.78
CA GLU A 148 -13.93 4.85 -13.60
C GLU A 148 -13.04 5.73 -12.73
N GLY A 149 -11.82 5.99 -13.23
CA GLY A 149 -10.85 6.88 -12.60
C GLY A 149 -9.98 6.20 -11.54
N ASN A 150 -8.71 6.59 -11.55
CA ASN A 150 -7.70 6.04 -10.64
C ASN A 150 -7.97 6.41 -9.18
N ASP A 151 -8.50 7.62 -8.94
CA ASP A 151 -8.70 8.20 -7.61
C ASP A 151 -9.60 7.32 -6.74
N TYR A 152 -10.61 6.69 -7.33
CA TYR A 152 -11.48 5.76 -6.61
C TYR A 152 -10.69 4.64 -5.91
N TYR A 153 -9.72 4.08 -6.60
CA TYR A 153 -8.92 2.96 -6.09
C TYR A 153 -7.75 3.40 -5.21
N MET A 154 -7.23 4.60 -5.42
CA MET A 154 -5.98 5.05 -4.77
C MET A 154 -6.20 5.99 -3.59
N MET A 155 -7.18 6.92 -3.66
CA MET A 155 -7.28 8.01 -2.69
C MET A 155 -8.71 8.52 -2.46
N ALA A 156 -9.69 7.63 -2.38
CA ALA A 156 -11.05 8.07 -2.04
C ALA A 156 -11.06 8.83 -0.71
N ASP A 157 -11.74 9.98 -0.66
CA ASP A 157 -11.91 10.81 0.55
C ASP A 157 -12.77 10.09 1.61
N GLY A 158 -12.18 9.06 2.22
CA GLY A 158 -12.85 8.15 3.14
C GLY A 158 -13.73 7.12 2.45
N ALA A 159 -13.94 5.98 3.09
CA ALA A 159 -14.83 4.96 2.57
C ALA A 159 -16.29 5.35 2.82
N PRO A 160 -17.16 5.24 1.79
CA PRO A 160 -18.59 5.43 1.99
C PRO A 160 -19.11 4.50 3.11
N ALA A 161 -19.96 5.01 4.00
CA ALA A 161 -20.48 4.23 5.12
C ALA A 161 -21.14 2.92 4.69
N ASP A 162 -21.86 2.93 3.57
CA ASP A 162 -22.48 1.73 3.01
C ASP A 162 -21.42 0.70 2.57
N PHE A 163 -20.31 1.14 1.98
CA PHE A 163 -19.21 0.25 1.63
C PHE A 163 -18.57 -0.37 2.88
N VAL A 164 -18.25 0.44 3.89
CA VAL A 164 -17.71 -0.04 5.16
C VAL A 164 -18.63 -1.11 5.77
N LYS A 165 -19.93 -0.87 5.76
CA LYS A 165 -20.94 -1.75 6.38
C LYS A 165 -21.20 -3.02 5.56
N THR A 166 -21.14 -2.97 4.23
CA THR A 166 -21.64 -4.08 3.39
C THR A 166 -20.56 -4.77 2.58
N GLY A 167 -19.49 -4.07 2.23
CA GLY A 167 -18.46 -4.54 1.29
C GLY A 167 -18.99 -4.76 -0.13
N ILE A 168 -18.24 -5.47 -0.93
CA ILE A 168 -18.63 -5.93 -2.28
C ILE A 168 -19.22 -7.33 -2.17
N PRO A 169 -20.46 -7.58 -2.66
CA PRO A 169 -21.09 -8.91 -2.57
C PRO A 169 -20.23 -10.00 -3.22
N GLY A 170 -20.00 -11.08 -2.49
CA GLY A 170 -19.24 -12.23 -2.95
C GLY A 170 -17.71 -12.09 -2.79
N TYR A 171 -17.22 -10.96 -2.28
CA TYR A 171 -15.80 -10.68 -2.10
C TYR A 171 -15.45 -10.24 -0.69
N ILE A 172 -14.22 -10.50 -0.31
CA ILE A 172 -13.54 -9.87 0.83
C ILE A 172 -12.62 -8.78 0.28
N SER A 173 -12.80 -7.53 0.72
CA SER A 173 -11.99 -6.38 0.34
C SER A 173 -10.87 -6.15 1.34
N LEU A 174 -9.63 -6.05 0.86
CA LEU A 174 -8.44 -5.76 1.66
C LEU A 174 -7.86 -4.40 1.21
N LEU A 175 -7.76 -3.46 2.14
CA LEU A 175 -7.51 -2.03 1.88
C LEU A 175 -6.40 -1.48 2.76
N GLY A 176 -5.66 -0.49 2.21
CA GLY A 176 -4.78 0.41 2.93
C GLY A 176 -5.43 1.79 3.14
N HIS A 177 -4.64 2.87 2.98
CA HIS A 177 -5.04 4.28 2.90
C HIS A 177 -5.70 4.87 4.13
N GLN A 178 -6.75 4.27 4.61
CA GLN A 178 -7.45 4.71 5.81
C GLN A 178 -6.71 4.17 7.02
N VAL A 179 -5.97 5.06 7.69
CA VAL A 179 -5.28 4.68 8.94
C VAL A 179 -6.29 4.15 9.93
N THR A 180 -6.04 2.96 10.47
CA THR A 180 -6.99 2.27 11.35
C THR A 180 -7.29 3.02 12.63
N ASP A 181 -6.39 3.90 13.11
CA ASP A 181 -6.68 4.81 14.23
C ASP A 181 -7.90 5.71 13.95
N GLY A 182 -8.13 6.12 12.71
CA GLY A 182 -9.33 6.84 12.27
C GLY A 182 -10.63 6.05 12.42
N MET A 183 -10.56 4.72 12.57
CA MET A 183 -11.73 3.84 12.73
C MET A 183 -12.21 3.72 14.18
N LEU A 184 -11.58 4.40 15.14
CA LEU A 184 -11.92 4.33 16.58
C LEU A 184 -13.39 4.62 16.90
N SER A 185 -14.04 5.49 16.13
CA SER A 185 -15.44 5.86 16.28
C SER A 185 -16.40 5.04 15.42
N CYS A 186 -15.90 4.21 14.51
CA CYS A 186 -16.72 3.36 13.65
C CYS A 186 -17.35 2.23 14.48
N LYS A 187 -18.67 2.09 14.39
CA LYS A 187 -19.43 1.09 15.13
C LYS A 187 -19.78 -0.16 14.29
N ASP A 188 -19.45 -0.14 13.01
CA ASP A 188 -19.76 -1.20 12.07
C ASP A 188 -18.62 -2.22 11.92
N GLY A 189 -17.75 -2.33 12.94
CA GLY A 189 -16.62 -3.26 12.94
C GLY A 189 -15.75 -3.16 14.20
N HIS A 190 -14.64 -3.88 14.19
CA HIS A 190 -13.74 -4.00 15.34
C HIS A 190 -12.29 -4.21 14.92
N TYR A 191 -11.38 -4.04 15.87
CA TYR A 191 -9.95 -4.33 15.70
C TYR A 191 -9.67 -5.80 15.97
N LEU A 192 -8.85 -6.42 15.13
CA LEU A 192 -8.48 -7.83 15.32
C LEU A 192 -7.54 -8.06 16.50
N ASP A 193 -6.77 -7.01 16.89
CA ASP A 193 -5.82 -7.08 18.01
C ASP A 193 -5.90 -5.76 18.83
N ALA A 194 -4.79 -5.02 18.96
CA ALA A 194 -4.74 -3.79 19.75
C ALA A 194 -5.58 -2.67 19.11
N LYS A 195 -6.50 -2.11 19.87
CA LYS A 195 -7.41 -1.04 19.44
C LYS A 195 -6.63 0.18 18.90
N GLY A 196 -6.97 0.62 17.69
CA GLY A 196 -6.36 1.75 16.99
C GLY A 196 -4.98 1.48 16.38
N LYS A 197 -4.39 0.31 16.61
CA LYS A 197 -3.02 -0.03 16.19
C LYS A 197 -2.89 -1.36 15.48
N SER A 198 -3.98 -1.93 15.07
CA SER A 198 -4.02 -3.22 14.36
C SER A 198 -5.02 -3.19 13.21
N ILE A 199 -5.04 -4.24 12.44
CA ILE A 199 -6.00 -4.44 11.36
C ILE A 199 -7.43 -4.27 11.90
N TRP A 200 -8.22 -3.47 11.20
CA TRP A 200 -9.63 -3.29 11.48
C TRP A 200 -10.47 -4.08 10.47
N VAL A 201 -11.57 -4.68 10.93
CA VAL A 201 -12.49 -5.44 10.09
C VAL A 201 -13.93 -5.04 10.38
N ASN A 202 -14.77 -4.99 9.36
CA ASN A 202 -16.21 -4.73 9.55
C ASN A 202 -16.94 -5.95 10.17
N ASP A 203 -18.14 -5.73 10.70
CA ASP A 203 -18.94 -6.78 11.37
C ASP A 203 -19.33 -7.97 10.47
N LYS A 204 -19.24 -7.79 9.15
CA LYS A 204 -19.47 -8.87 8.17
C LYS A 204 -18.20 -9.64 7.81
N GLU A 205 -17.07 -9.24 8.34
CA GLU A 205 -15.74 -9.81 8.04
C GLU A 205 -15.41 -9.84 6.53
N ASN A 206 -15.88 -8.82 5.79
CA ASN A 206 -15.66 -8.73 4.35
C ASN A 206 -15.05 -7.40 3.89
N VAL A 207 -14.68 -6.50 4.81
CA VAL A 207 -13.87 -5.30 4.55
C VAL A 207 -12.81 -5.18 5.63
N TYR A 208 -11.54 -5.22 5.23
CA TYR A 208 -10.37 -5.14 6.10
C TYR A 208 -9.56 -3.90 5.76
N TYR A 209 -9.15 -3.14 6.77
CA TYR A 209 -8.19 -2.04 6.66
C TYR A 209 -6.88 -2.43 7.31
N LEU A 210 -5.79 -2.39 6.54
CA LEU A 210 -4.46 -2.83 6.93
C LEU A 210 -3.47 -1.67 7.14
N ASP A 211 -3.85 -0.42 6.87
CA ASP A 211 -2.99 0.73 7.18
C ASP A 211 -2.99 1.01 8.69
N CYS A 212 -2.05 0.42 9.39
CA CYS A 212 -1.87 0.63 10.83
C CYS A 212 -0.91 1.79 11.15
N GLY A 213 -0.75 2.73 10.20
CA GLY A 213 -0.01 3.97 10.40
C GLY A 213 1.51 3.81 10.32
N SER A 214 2.03 2.88 9.53
CA SER A 214 3.48 2.59 9.45
C SER A 214 4.36 3.81 9.28
N GLY A 215 3.95 4.79 8.45
CA GLY A 215 4.70 6.02 8.22
C GLY A 215 4.70 7.02 9.37
N PHE A 216 4.05 6.73 10.49
CA PHE A 216 4.00 7.57 11.70
C PHE A 216 4.83 6.94 12.83
N THR A 217 5.21 7.78 13.83
CA THR A 217 6.14 7.39 14.91
C THR A 217 5.66 6.17 15.69
N ASP A 218 4.37 6.12 16.02
CA ASP A 218 3.77 5.07 16.87
C ASP A 218 2.96 4.04 16.06
N GLY A 219 3.04 4.10 14.72
CA GLY A 219 2.31 3.21 13.85
C GLY A 219 3.06 1.91 13.56
N HIS A 220 2.34 0.93 13.06
CA HIS A 220 2.84 -0.40 12.71
C HIS A 220 2.68 -0.70 11.23
N LEU A 221 3.61 -1.48 10.68
CA LEU A 221 3.40 -2.16 9.40
C LEU A 221 2.66 -3.46 9.69
N ALA A 222 1.49 -3.63 9.10
CA ALA A 222 0.68 -4.83 9.26
C ALA A 222 0.81 -5.75 8.05
N CYS A 223 0.77 -7.07 8.33
CA CYS A 223 0.72 -8.11 7.31
C CYS A 223 -0.30 -9.18 7.74
N LEU A 224 -1.10 -9.66 6.78
CA LEU A 224 -2.11 -10.70 6.96
C LEU A 224 -1.82 -11.88 6.05
N CYS A 225 -1.78 -13.10 6.60
CA CYS A 225 -1.78 -14.35 5.82
C CYS A 225 -3.22 -14.75 5.51
N LEU A 226 -3.59 -14.87 4.24
CA LEU A 226 -4.98 -15.11 3.84
C LEU A 226 -5.46 -16.55 4.09
N GLU A 227 -4.56 -17.53 4.03
CA GLU A 227 -4.90 -18.94 4.25
C GLU A 227 -5.14 -19.27 5.72
N THR A 228 -4.40 -18.60 6.62
CA THR A 228 -4.45 -18.93 8.07
C THR A 228 -5.14 -17.87 8.92
N GLY A 229 -5.27 -16.64 8.39
CA GLY A 229 -5.71 -15.47 9.17
C GLY A 229 -4.64 -14.97 10.17
N GLU A 230 -3.41 -15.49 10.10
CA GLU A 230 -2.31 -15.06 10.96
C GLU A 230 -1.90 -13.61 10.62
N ARG A 231 -1.65 -12.82 11.64
CA ARG A 231 -1.32 -11.40 11.55
C ARG A 231 0.06 -11.14 12.10
N PHE A 232 0.79 -10.29 11.40
CA PHE A 232 2.14 -9.89 11.75
C PHE A 232 2.20 -8.37 11.83
N TYR A 233 2.96 -7.83 12.79
CA TYR A 233 3.13 -6.40 12.98
C TYR A 233 4.61 -6.08 13.25
N ALA A 234 5.07 -4.92 12.71
CA ALA A 234 6.42 -4.42 12.90
C ALA A 234 6.44 -2.90 13.15
#